data_9ada64ffdc55ed54c7114627f68c9d7a
#
_entry.id   9ada64ffdc55ed54c7114627f68c9d7a
#
_cell.length_a   1.000
_cell.length_b   1.000
_cell.length_c   1.000
_cell.angle_alpha   90.00
_cell.angle_beta   90.00
_cell.angle_gamma   90.00
#
_symmetry.space_group_name_H-M   'P 1'
#
loop_
_entity.id
_entity.type
_entity.pdbx_description
1 polymer ?
#
loop_
_entity_poly.entity_id
_entity_poly.type
_entity_poly.pdbx_seq_one_letter_code
_entity_poly.pdbx_strand_id
1 'polypeptide(L)'
;MRAPLGPLFGAVLMAVTACATGPAAPPSVNVTGQWVGTWAYENTTLGTGNIQGTFQQDGANITGNFTVSGPNVINRVANVTGTISGNEIKLSMPASGYLTVTGNQMTGTVNGLNVAKLTLRKQ
;
A
#
# COMPACT_ATOMS: atom_id res chain seq x y z
N MET A 1 33.24 19.48 -36.07
CA MET A 1 32.84 19.26 -35.84
C MET A 1 32.40 19.10 -35.25
N ARG A 2 32.40 18.92 -34.92
CA ARG A 2 31.90 18.75 -34.32
C ARG A 2 31.39 18.51 -33.62
N ALA A 3 31.51 18.39 -33.55
CA ALA A 3 30.94 18.07 -32.90
C ALA A 3 30.53 17.81 -32.25
N PRO A 4 30.76 17.76 -32.24
CA PRO A 4 30.19 17.39 -31.58
C PRO A 4 29.70 17.38 -30.82
N LEU A 5 29.79 17.42 -30.61
CA LEU A 5 29.20 17.28 -29.93
C LEU A 5 28.49 17.19 -29.32
N GLY A 6 28.66 17.22 -29.32
CA GLY A 6 27.91 17.05 -28.83
C GLY A 6 27.45 16.74 -28.20
N PRO A 7 27.50 16.42 -28.13
CA PRO A 7 26.82 15.92 -27.45
C PRO A 7 26.46 15.86 -26.60
N LEU A 8 26.60 15.99 -26.45
CA LEU A 8 26.16 15.92 -25.72
C LEU A 8 25.46 16.17 -25.15
N PHE A 9 25.45 16.38 -25.11
CA PHE A 9 24.72 16.56 -24.52
C PHE A 9 24.01 16.44 -24.05
N GLY A 10 24.09 16.42 -24.14
CA GLY A 10 23.34 16.29 -23.74
C GLY A 10 22.89 15.73 -23.06
N ALA A 11 23.06 15.26 -23.03
CA ALA A 11 22.44 14.58 -22.51
C ALA A 11 22.26 14.43 -21.33
N VAL A 12 22.49 14.55 -21.13
CA VAL A 12 22.22 14.46 -20.23
C VAL A 12 21.50 14.92 -19.49
N LEU A 13 21.34 15.32 -19.56
CA LEU A 13 20.71 15.74 -18.93
C LEU A 13 19.70 15.58 -18.67
N MET A 14 19.64 15.67 -18.81
CA MET A 14 18.50 15.45 -18.82
C MET A 14 17.84 14.57 -17.95
N ALA A 15 18.01 13.74 -17.91
CA ALA A 15 17.47 12.68 -17.14
C ALA A 15 17.43 12.97 -15.67
N VAL A 16 18.33 13.76 -15.27
CA VAL A 16 18.45 14.08 -13.86
C VAL A 16 17.26 14.84 -13.34
N THR A 17 16.77 15.74 -14.13
CA THR A 17 15.63 16.52 -13.67
C THR A 17 14.39 15.68 -13.48
N ALA A 18 14.27 14.61 -14.24
CA ALA A 18 13.14 13.72 -14.07
C ALA A 18 13.15 13.05 -12.69
N CYS A 19 14.30 12.87 -12.09
CA CYS A 19 14.38 12.21 -10.79
C CYS A 19 13.74 13.05 -9.69
N ALA A 20 13.78 14.36 -9.77
CA ALA A 20 13.24 15.22 -8.73
C ALA A 20 11.73 15.12 -8.62
N THR A 21 11.05 14.92 -9.75
CA THR A 21 9.59 14.82 -9.78
C THR A 21 9.16 13.54 -10.46
N GLY A 22 10.03 12.55 -10.43
CA GLY A 22 9.78 11.32 -11.14
C GLY A 22 8.69 10.48 -10.50
N PRO A 23 8.29 9.42 -11.18
CA PRO A 23 7.24 8.54 -10.68
C PRO A 23 7.69 7.83 -9.42
N ALA A 24 6.72 7.32 -8.69
CA ALA A 24 6.99 6.51 -7.53
C ALA A 24 7.79 5.28 -7.93
N ALA A 25 8.53 4.72 -6.99
CA ALA A 25 9.29 3.51 -7.23
C ALA A 25 8.36 2.38 -7.67
N PRO A 26 8.79 1.53 -8.60
CA PRO A 26 7.98 0.40 -8.99
C PRO A 26 7.78 -0.56 -7.83
N PRO A 27 6.71 -1.34 -7.83
CA PRO A 27 6.49 -2.33 -6.78
C PRO A 27 7.65 -3.31 -6.70
N SER A 28 8.09 -3.62 -5.49
CA SER A 28 9.13 -4.62 -5.24
C SER A 28 8.56 -5.92 -4.69
N VAL A 29 7.25 -5.95 -4.43
CA VAL A 29 6.56 -7.13 -3.90
C VAL A 29 5.26 -7.32 -4.66
N ASN A 30 4.73 -8.54 -4.60
CA ASN A 30 3.42 -8.85 -5.16
C ASN A 30 2.52 -9.26 -4.00
N VAL A 31 1.47 -8.48 -3.77
CA VAL A 31 0.56 -8.72 -2.65
C VAL A 31 -0.68 -9.51 -3.04
N THR A 32 -0.77 -9.93 -4.30
CA THR A 32 -1.92 -10.73 -4.74
C THR A 32 -2.00 -12.01 -3.90
N GLY A 33 -3.17 -12.27 -3.35
CA GLY A 33 -3.40 -13.46 -2.57
C GLY A 33 -4.26 -13.19 -1.36
N GLN A 34 -4.37 -14.20 -0.51
CA GLN A 34 -5.18 -14.13 0.69
C GLN A 34 -4.33 -13.68 1.87
N TRP A 35 -4.92 -12.80 2.68
CA TRP A 35 -4.27 -12.24 3.86
C TRP A 35 -5.22 -12.37 5.05
N VAL A 36 -4.66 -12.68 6.19
CA VAL A 36 -5.41 -12.74 7.44
C VAL A 36 -4.62 -12.02 8.52
N GLY A 37 -5.34 -11.50 9.49
CA GLY A 37 -4.67 -10.83 10.59
C GLY A 37 -5.63 -10.20 11.56
N THR A 38 -5.13 -9.16 12.21
CA THR A 38 -5.87 -8.46 13.26
C THR A 38 -5.84 -6.96 12.99
N TRP A 39 -6.82 -6.30 13.53
CA TRP A 39 -6.87 -4.85 13.56
C TRP A 39 -7.12 -4.39 14.99
N ALA A 40 -6.65 -3.21 15.32
CA ALA A 40 -6.88 -2.62 16.64
C ALA A 40 -6.92 -1.11 16.50
N TYR A 41 -7.93 -0.50 17.10
CA TYR A 41 -7.95 0.95 17.20
C TYR A 41 -6.82 1.41 18.10
N GLU A 42 -6.21 2.55 17.77
CA GLU A 42 -5.21 3.15 18.65
C GLU A 42 -5.76 3.45 20.02
N ASN A 43 -7.01 3.90 20.07
CA ASN A 43 -7.73 3.99 21.34
C ASN A 43 -8.21 2.58 21.70
N THR A 44 -7.49 1.95 22.60
CA THR A 44 -7.74 0.55 22.95
C THR A 44 -9.13 0.30 23.52
N THR A 45 -9.80 1.33 24.02
CA THR A 45 -11.16 1.18 24.53
C THR A 45 -12.18 0.96 23.43
N LEU A 46 -11.83 1.29 22.18
CA LEU A 46 -12.74 1.14 21.05
C LEU A 46 -12.74 -0.27 20.48
N GLY A 47 -11.72 -1.07 20.79
CA GLY A 47 -11.74 -2.48 20.43
C GLY A 47 -10.68 -2.92 19.45
N THR A 48 -10.66 -4.22 19.26
CA THR A 48 -9.78 -4.90 18.34
C THR A 48 -10.56 -6.05 17.71
N GLY A 49 -10.08 -6.60 16.62
CA GLY A 49 -10.78 -7.68 15.97
C GLY A 49 -9.93 -8.37 14.91
N ASN A 50 -10.60 -9.10 14.05
CA ASN A 50 -9.97 -9.88 13.00
C ASN A 50 -10.26 -9.28 11.63
N ILE A 51 -9.37 -9.52 10.71
CA ILE A 51 -9.53 -9.08 9.33
C ILE A 51 -8.99 -10.17 8.41
N GLN A 52 -9.70 -10.43 7.34
CA GLN A 52 -9.26 -11.39 6.32
C GLN A 52 -9.80 -10.98 4.97
N GLY A 53 -9.08 -11.32 3.94
CA GLY A 53 -9.53 -11.01 2.60
C GLY A 53 -8.45 -11.27 1.58
N THR A 54 -8.64 -10.69 0.41
CA THR A 54 -7.73 -10.87 -0.70
C THR A 54 -7.32 -9.52 -1.26
N PHE A 55 -6.08 -9.45 -1.71
CA PHE A 55 -5.58 -8.35 -2.52
C PHE A 55 -5.36 -8.84 -3.94
N GLN A 56 -5.57 -7.94 -4.88
CA GLN A 56 -5.17 -8.11 -6.28
C GLN A 56 -4.31 -6.94 -6.67
N GLN A 57 -3.16 -7.24 -7.25
CA GLN A 57 -2.21 -6.23 -7.70
C GLN A 57 -2.11 -6.27 -9.21
N ASP A 58 -2.31 -5.12 -9.83
CA ASP A 58 -2.15 -4.94 -11.26
C ASP A 58 -1.18 -3.78 -11.46
N GLY A 59 0.11 -4.12 -11.69
CA GLY A 59 1.16 -3.12 -11.71
C GLY A 59 1.26 -2.42 -10.37
N ALA A 60 1.08 -1.12 -10.36
CA ALA A 60 1.12 -0.32 -9.14
C ALA A 60 -0.25 -0.13 -8.51
N ASN A 61 -1.30 -0.69 -9.10
CA ASN A 61 -2.66 -0.53 -8.58
C ASN A 61 -3.04 -1.74 -7.76
N ILE A 62 -3.74 -1.49 -6.65
CA ILE A 62 -4.15 -2.53 -5.74
C ILE A 62 -5.64 -2.41 -5.48
N THR A 63 -6.33 -3.55 -5.50
CA THR A 63 -7.69 -3.65 -5.05
C THR A 63 -7.78 -4.80 -4.07
N GLY A 64 -8.75 -4.73 -3.18
CA GLY A 64 -8.94 -5.79 -2.21
C GLY A 64 -10.36 -5.88 -1.73
N ASN A 65 -10.69 -7.03 -1.18
CA ASN A 65 -11.99 -7.28 -0.59
C ASN A 65 -11.74 -7.96 0.74
N PHE A 66 -12.10 -7.28 1.82
CA PHE A 66 -11.80 -7.73 3.16
C PHE A 66 -13.05 -7.81 4.00
N THR A 67 -13.06 -8.77 4.91
CA THR A 67 -14.09 -8.90 5.94
C THR A 67 -13.47 -8.56 7.28
N VAL A 68 -14.10 -7.63 7.98
CA VAL A 68 -13.63 -7.13 9.27
C VAL A 68 -14.64 -7.53 10.33
N SER A 69 -14.17 -8.06 11.43
CA SER A 69 -15.05 -8.46 12.53
C SER A 69 -14.40 -8.13 13.86
N GLY A 70 -15.22 -7.96 14.88
CA GLY A 70 -14.78 -7.65 16.23
C GLY A 70 -15.95 -7.35 17.13
N PRO A 71 -15.71 -6.95 18.39
CA PRO A 71 -16.79 -6.76 19.35
C PRO A 71 -17.85 -5.76 18.91
N ASN A 72 -17.43 -4.71 18.23
CA ASN A 72 -18.33 -3.66 17.79
C ASN A 72 -18.49 -3.61 16.27
N VAL A 73 -17.98 -4.63 15.58
CA VAL A 73 -18.03 -4.71 14.12
C VAL A 73 -18.31 -6.15 13.75
N ILE A 74 -19.45 -6.40 13.15
CA ILE A 74 -19.85 -7.77 12.79
C ILE A 74 -19.74 -7.93 11.29
N ASN A 75 -18.75 -8.72 10.85
CA ASN A 75 -18.60 -9.16 9.45
C ASN A 75 -18.81 -8.04 8.43
N ARG A 76 -18.16 -6.91 8.66
CA ARG A 76 -18.25 -5.81 7.72
C ARG A 76 -17.33 -6.06 6.54
N VAL A 77 -17.87 -5.91 5.34
CA VAL A 77 -17.09 -6.05 4.11
C VAL A 77 -16.55 -4.68 3.72
N ALA A 78 -15.28 -4.64 3.37
CA ALA A 78 -14.61 -3.43 2.90
C ALA A 78 -13.95 -3.71 1.56
N ASN A 79 -14.29 -2.92 0.57
CA ASN A 79 -13.60 -2.96 -0.73
C ASN A 79 -12.54 -1.87 -0.71
N VAL A 80 -11.28 -2.27 -0.79
CA VAL A 80 -10.18 -1.32 -0.67
C VAL A 80 -9.53 -1.09 -2.01
N THR A 81 -9.04 0.12 -2.20
CA THR A 81 -8.25 0.50 -3.37
C THR A 81 -7.04 1.28 -2.91
N GLY A 82 -5.98 1.20 -3.68
CA GLY A 82 -4.78 1.92 -3.38
C GLY A 82 -3.71 1.70 -4.42
N THR A 83 -2.51 2.12 -4.09
CA THR A 83 -1.34 1.95 -4.95
C THR A 83 -0.20 1.37 -4.14
N ILE A 84 0.74 0.74 -4.83
CA ILE A 84 1.93 0.20 -4.18
C ILE A 84 3.17 0.76 -4.86
N SER A 85 4.14 1.16 -4.05
CA SER A 85 5.42 1.68 -4.49
C SER A 85 6.49 1.03 -3.63
N GLY A 86 7.46 0.35 -4.26
CA GLY A 86 8.39 -0.47 -3.51
C GLY A 86 7.62 -1.52 -2.72
N ASN A 87 7.78 -1.50 -1.41
CA ASN A 87 7.06 -2.40 -0.51
C ASN A 87 6.00 -1.66 0.33
N GLU A 88 5.62 -0.46 -0.07
CA GLU A 88 4.67 0.35 0.68
C GLU A 88 3.37 0.50 -0.09
N ILE A 89 2.27 0.23 0.58
CA ILE A 89 0.93 0.39 0.04
C ILE A 89 0.33 1.67 0.59
N LYS A 90 -0.22 2.47 -0.30
CA LYS A 90 -1.00 3.64 0.08
C LYS A 90 -2.46 3.34 -0.21
N LEU A 91 -3.25 3.19 0.83
CA LEU A 91 -4.68 2.97 0.70
C LEU A 91 -5.39 4.31 0.56
N SER A 92 -6.42 4.35 -0.26
CA SER A 92 -7.20 5.56 -0.48
C SER A 92 -8.68 5.38 -0.18
N MET A 93 -9.21 4.16 -0.26
CA MET A 93 -10.63 3.88 -0.01
C MET A 93 -10.77 2.54 0.69
N PRO A 94 -11.71 2.36 1.60
CA PRO A 94 -12.63 3.34 2.18
C PRO A 94 -11.97 4.20 3.25
N ALA A 95 -10.76 3.84 3.65
CA ALA A 95 -9.97 4.58 4.62
C ALA A 95 -8.59 4.80 4.04
N SER A 96 -7.98 5.91 4.36
CA SER A 96 -6.63 6.21 3.89
C SER A 96 -5.60 5.68 4.88
N GLY A 97 -4.42 5.34 4.38
CA GLY A 97 -3.36 4.89 5.25
C GLY A 97 -2.22 4.28 4.48
N TYR A 98 -1.24 3.81 5.22
CA TYR A 98 -0.04 3.20 4.65
C TYR A 98 0.22 1.86 5.30
N LEU A 99 0.53 0.88 4.47
CA LEU A 99 0.92 -0.45 4.92
C LEU A 99 2.28 -0.78 4.34
N THR A 100 3.13 -1.39 5.14
CA THR A 100 4.45 -1.83 4.70
C THR A 100 4.46 -3.34 4.64
N VAL A 101 4.96 -3.87 3.52
CA VAL A 101 5.04 -5.32 3.29
C VAL A 101 6.47 -5.77 3.54
N THR A 102 6.63 -6.78 4.40
CA THR A 102 7.92 -7.38 4.69
C THR A 102 7.75 -8.89 4.63
N GLY A 103 8.25 -9.50 3.55
CA GLY A 103 8.04 -10.92 3.35
C GLY A 103 6.56 -11.24 3.22
N ASN A 104 6.06 -12.11 4.07
CA ASN A 104 4.66 -12.51 4.09
C ASN A 104 3.85 -11.73 5.12
N GLN A 105 4.37 -10.62 5.61
CA GLN A 105 3.74 -9.80 6.62
C GLN A 105 3.43 -8.41 6.08
N MET A 106 2.36 -7.83 6.58
CA MET A 106 1.97 -6.48 6.20
C MET A 106 1.47 -5.76 7.45
N THR A 107 2.05 -4.61 7.73
CA THR A 107 1.68 -3.83 8.91
C THR A 107 1.53 -2.37 8.54
N GLY A 108 0.69 -1.68 9.26
CA GLY A 108 0.52 -0.25 9.07
C GLY A 108 -0.69 0.28 9.80
N THR A 109 -1.04 1.50 9.46
CA THR A 109 -2.20 2.17 10.06
C THR A 109 -3.11 2.68 8.97
N VAL A 110 -4.40 2.65 9.25
CA VAL A 110 -5.42 3.22 8.40
C VAL A 110 -6.25 4.20 9.21
N ASN A 111 -6.71 5.22 8.55
CA ASN A 111 -7.45 6.32 9.18
C ASN A 111 -8.81 6.43 8.50
N GLY A 112 -9.82 5.93 9.18
CA GLY A 112 -11.21 6.09 8.79
C GLY A 112 -11.89 6.97 9.81
N LEU A 113 -12.93 6.44 10.44
CA LEU A 113 -13.56 7.14 11.57
C LEU A 113 -12.59 7.23 12.75
N ASN A 114 -11.78 6.19 12.91
CA ASN A 114 -10.74 6.14 13.95
C ASN A 114 -9.48 5.57 13.34
N VAL A 115 -8.35 5.86 13.95
CA VAL A 115 -7.08 5.31 13.51
C VAL A 115 -6.96 3.88 14.01
N ALA A 116 -6.64 2.98 13.12
CA ALA A 116 -6.50 1.56 13.43
C ALA A 116 -5.18 1.03 12.91
N LYS A 117 -4.57 0.15 13.69
CA LYS A 117 -3.39 -0.60 13.27
C LYS A 117 -3.83 -1.91 12.64
N LEU A 118 -3.19 -2.27 11.56
CA LEU A 118 -3.42 -3.55 10.90
C LEU A 118 -2.14 -4.37 10.92
N THR A 119 -2.30 -5.65 11.18
CA THR A 119 -1.23 -6.63 11.08
C THR A 119 -1.78 -7.81 10.32
N LEU A 120 -1.24 -8.07 9.15
CA LEU A 120 -1.73 -9.10 8.26
C LEU A 120 -0.60 -10.05 7.89
N ARG A 121 -0.98 -11.29 7.59
CA ARG A 121 -0.04 -12.30 7.12
C ARG A 121 -0.63 -12.98 5.89
N LYS A 122 0.23 -13.19 4.91
CA LYS A 122 -0.19 -13.87 3.69
C LYS A 122 -0.35 -15.37 3.95
N GLN A 123 -1.42 -15.89 3.44
CA GLN A 123 -1.69 -17.33 3.53
C GLN A 123 -1.11 -18.10 2.36
#